data_42e53e0a8e3556e455f8def30b06fdaa
#
_entry.id   42e53e0a8e3556e455f8def30b06fdaa
#
_cell.length_a   1.000
_cell.length_b   1.000
_cell.length_c   1.000
_cell.angle_alpha   90.00
_cell.angle_beta   90.00
_cell.angle_gamma   90.00
#
_symmetry.space_group_name_H-M   'P 1'
#
loop_
_entity.id
_entity.type
_entity.pdbx_description
1 polymer ?
#
loop_
_entity_poly.entity_id
_entity_poly.type
_entity_poly.pdbx_seq_one_letter_code
_entity_poly.pdbx_strand_id
1 'polypeptide(L)'
;MEKKSLFSRKDWEDQVDRVPWLINIARITIVLSLLMFHLIAVNAEVSEVKKIMADTPFYMWTTVYAIVIIFSLFKPEWQQQESSDLPNASAVFDITMIMLFVYLAGGISTGFGILVLPFVATSCLLSYGRYPLLYASYTSALILVTMFMHGQLTLKYPTGEGHVIGSATMLIGASYVVAMLVSYSASYLKDATESAEKHRRAFDRVRGLNQIVLQRVQEAVVVIDVEQRVWLFNKQAKVYFPGLMIERSETVFTELVTRWKYNPDKPFETDIHLYQHSMHVRAVPLIQEETQLLMLFVRSLREVAAEAMSTKLMSLGQLTANLAHEIRNPMSAIRHANDLLQEGIEDPMSVKLHGIIDSNIQRIDKMLEDVSMLNKKDNVSRENINLMKFWLSFKQEYTLNNPN
;
A
#
# COMPACT_ATOMS: atom_id res chain seq x y z
N MET A 1 8.37 -4.34 19.33
CA MET A 1 8.57 -5.62 18.61
C MET A 1 7.97 -5.46 17.23
N GLU A 2 8.81 -5.31 16.19
CA GLU A 2 8.36 -5.35 14.81
C GLU A 2 7.80 -6.75 14.54
N LYS A 3 6.47 -6.87 14.45
CA LYS A 3 5.90 -8.04 13.78
C LYS A 3 6.43 -8.00 12.35
N LYS A 4 7.51 -8.75 12.10
CA LYS A 4 7.92 -9.12 10.75
C LYS A 4 6.66 -9.55 10.04
N SER A 5 6.21 -8.77 9.05
CA SER A 5 5.15 -9.20 8.15
C SER A 5 5.59 -10.55 7.58
N LEU A 6 4.87 -11.60 7.88
CA LEU A 6 5.19 -12.99 7.56
C LEU A 6 5.41 -13.23 6.06
N PHE A 7 5.13 -12.25 5.20
CA PHE A 7 5.37 -12.30 3.76
C PHE A 7 5.71 -10.91 3.24
N SER A 8 7.00 -10.67 2.99
CA SER A 8 7.50 -9.53 2.23
C SER A 8 7.27 -9.76 0.73
N ARG A 9 7.20 -8.71 -0.09
CA ARG A 9 7.17 -8.80 -1.56
C ARG A 9 8.34 -9.65 -2.08
N LYS A 10 9.47 -9.61 -1.40
CA LYS A 10 10.65 -10.41 -1.66
C LYS A 10 10.41 -11.92 -1.43
N ASP A 11 9.57 -12.28 -0.45
CA ASP A 11 9.24 -13.67 -0.15
C ASP A 11 8.34 -14.29 -1.23
N TRP A 12 7.58 -13.48 -1.98
CA TRP A 12 6.76 -13.93 -3.10
C TRP A 12 7.55 -14.08 -4.39
N GLU A 13 8.40 -13.12 -4.71
CA GLU A 13 9.36 -13.22 -5.81
C GLU A 13 10.25 -14.44 -5.60
N ASP A 14 10.74 -14.67 -4.37
CA ASP A 14 11.49 -15.86 -3.97
C ASP A 14 10.67 -17.18 -4.05
N GLN A 15 9.36 -17.17 -3.92
CA GLN A 15 8.54 -18.38 -4.06
C GLN A 15 8.25 -18.74 -5.53
N VAL A 16 7.99 -17.77 -6.38
CA VAL A 16 7.81 -17.97 -7.82
C VAL A 16 9.11 -18.48 -8.44
N ASP A 17 10.26 -18.00 -7.98
CA ASP A 17 11.58 -18.46 -8.40
C ASP A 17 11.90 -19.89 -7.94
N ARG A 18 11.16 -20.46 -6.99
CA ARG A 18 11.33 -21.85 -6.51
C ARG A 18 10.64 -22.89 -7.37
N VAL A 19 9.65 -22.54 -8.16
CA VAL A 19 8.90 -23.51 -9.00
C VAL A 19 9.82 -24.21 -10.01
N PRO A 20 10.71 -23.55 -10.78
CA PRO A 20 11.67 -24.21 -11.65
C PRO A 20 12.60 -25.16 -10.91
N TRP A 21 13.01 -24.80 -9.69
CA TRP A 21 13.88 -25.64 -8.86
C TRP A 21 13.16 -26.93 -8.41
N LEU A 22 11.88 -26.85 -8.01
CA LEU A 22 11.08 -28.04 -7.67
C LEU A 22 10.92 -28.99 -8.83
N ILE A 23 10.73 -28.48 -10.05
CA ILE A 23 10.66 -29.28 -11.25
C ILE A 23 11.98 -30.00 -11.51
N ASN A 24 13.08 -29.31 -11.38
CA ASN A 24 14.40 -29.92 -11.54
C ASN A 24 14.67 -31.01 -10.49
N ILE A 25 14.25 -30.80 -9.23
CA ILE A 25 14.30 -31.85 -8.21
C ILE A 25 13.47 -33.06 -8.64
N ALA A 26 12.25 -32.86 -9.12
CA ALA A 26 11.41 -33.96 -9.58
C ALA A 26 12.06 -34.74 -10.74
N ARG A 27 12.63 -34.03 -11.72
CA ARG A 27 13.40 -34.63 -12.83
C ARG A 27 14.57 -35.46 -12.32
N ILE A 28 15.40 -34.89 -11.45
CA ILE A 28 16.56 -35.56 -10.86
C ILE A 28 16.13 -36.79 -10.08
N THR A 29 15.09 -36.69 -9.27
CA THR A 29 14.57 -37.79 -8.46
C THR A 29 14.11 -38.96 -9.34
N ILE A 30 13.39 -38.67 -10.43
CA ILE A 30 12.92 -39.70 -11.36
C ILE A 30 14.10 -40.37 -12.08
N VAL A 31 15.04 -39.59 -12.61
CA VAL A 31 16.22 -40.13 -13.28
C VAL A 31 17.04 -41.02 -12.34
N LEU A 32 17.29 -40.56 -11.10
CA LEU A 32 18.03 -41.33 -10.09
C LEU A 32 17.26 -42.62 -9.71
N SER A 33 15.94 -42.55 -9.55
CA SER A 33 15.12 -43.73 -9.23
C SER A 33 15.14 -44.76 -10.37
N LEU A 34 15.07 -44.30 -11.60
CA LEU A 34 15.15 -45.20 -12.77
C LEU A 34 16.55 -45.80 -12.94
N LEU A 35 17.59 -45.01 -12.71
CA LEU A 35 18.99 -45.49 -12.73
C LEU A 35 19.21 -46.53 -11.64
N MET A 36 18.75 -46.25 -10.42
CA MET A 36 18.88 -47.20 -9.29
C MET A 36 18.08 -48.49 -9.59
N PHE A 37 16.89 -48.38 -10.13
CA PHE A 37 16.08 -49.53 -10.54
C PHE A 37 16.83 -50.37 -11.59
N HIS A 38 17.41 -49.73 -12.59
CA HIS A 38 18.19 -50.39 -13.65
C HIS A 38 19.41 -51.13 -13.06
N LEU A 39 20.20 -50.48 -12.18
CA LEU A 39 21.33 -51.08 -11.52
C LEU A 39 20.97 -52.30 -10.64
N ILE A 40 19.85 -52.22 -9.92
CA ILE A 40 19.35 -53.32 -9.09
C ILE A 40 18.91 -54.48 -10.02
N ALA A 41 18.22 -54.19 -11.11
CA ALA A 41 17.75 -55.17 -12.05
C ALA A 41 18.89 -55.91 -12.77
N VAL A 42 19.93 -55.21 -13.16
CA VAL A 42 21.15 -55.79 -13.75
C VAL A 42 21.87 -56.68 -12.76
N ASN A 43 22.03 -56.27 -11.50
CA ASN A 43 22.74 -57.02 -10.46
C ASN A 43 21.94 -58.23 -9.93
N ALA A 44 20.60 -58.16 -9.97
CA ALA A 44 19.75 -59.24 -9.50
C ALA A 44 19.52 -60.36 -10.50
N GLU A 45 20.16 -60.30 -11.70
CA GLU A 45 20.03 -61.27 -12.81
C GLU A 45 18.57 -61.56 -13.22
N VAL A 46 17.65 -60.64 -12.96
CA VAL A 46 16.25 -60.79 -13.34
C VAL A 46 16.13 -60.72 -14.85
N SER A 47 16.09 -61.86 -15.48
CA SER A 47 16.16 -62.02 -16.95
C SER A 47 15.07 -61.23 -17.73
N GLU A 48 13.90 -61.09 -17.13
CA GLU A 48 12.80 -60.32 -17.74
C GLU A 48 13.04 -58.82 -17.76
N VAL A 49 13.61 -58.25 -16.69
CA VAL A 49 13.87 -56.80 -16.59
C VAL A 49 15.08 -56.44 -17.48
N LYS A 50 16.11 -57.29 -17.55
CA LYS A 50 17.24 -57.14 -18.47
C LYS A 50 16.83 -57.14 -19.94
N LYS A 51 15.75 -57.84 -20.28
CA LYS A 51 15.15 -57.87 -21.62
C LYS A 51 14.31 -56.64 -21.91
N ILE A 52 13.67 -56.07 -20.89
CA ILE A 52 12.85 -54.86 -20.96
C ILE A 52 13.71 -53.59 -21.07
N MET A 53 14.81 -53.49 -20.35
CA MET A 53 15.73 -52.32 -20.38
C MET A 53 17.01 -52.73 -21.13
N ALA A 54 17.03 -52.55 -22.44
CA ALA A 54 18.27 -52.68 -23.19
C ALA A 54 19.28 -51.60 -22.73
N ASP A 55 20.51 -52.04 -22.34
CA ASP A 55 21.48 -51.16 -21.67
C ASP A 55 21.82 -49.90 -22.47
N THR A 56 22.08 -50.06 -23.78
CA THR A 56 22.53 -48.92 -24.61
C THR A 56 21.46 -47.82 -24.80
N PRO A 57 20.20 -48.11 -25.18
CA PRO A 57 19.16 -47.09 -25.34
C PRO A 57 18.84 -46.42 -24.02
N PHE A 58 18.84 -47.12 -22.90
CA PHE A 58 18.60 -46.57 -21.57
C PHE A 58 19.68 -45.57 -21.15
N TYR A 59 20.96 -45.92 -21.33
CA TYR A 59 22.06 -45.00 -21.02
C TYR A 59 22.08 -43.77 -21.95
N MET A 60 21.73 -43.91 -23.21
CA MET A 60 21.59 -42.80 -24.15
C MET A 60 20.47 -41.84 -23.67
N TRP A 61 19.30 -42.38 -23.31
CA TRP A 61 18.18 -41.59 -22.82
C TRP A 61 18.54 -40.84 -21.52
N THR A 62 19.15 -41.54 -20.54
CA THR A 62 19.58 -40.92 -19.26
C THR A 62 20.58 -39.81 -19.48
N THR A 63 21.54 -39.99 -20.40
CA THR A 63 22.56 -38.97 -20.71
C THR A 63 21.91 -37.75 -21.36
N VAL A 64 21.03 -37.90 -22.33
CA VAL A 64 20.33 -36.79 -22.98
C VAL A 64 19.47 -36.03 -21.97
N TYR A 65 18.73 -36.77 -21.14
CA TYR A 65 17.87 -36.09 -20.15
C TYR A 65 18.68 -35.41 -19.04
N ALA A 66 19.81 -35.96 -18.62
CA ALA A 66 20.73 -35.34 -17.69
C ALA A 66 21.32 -34.02 -18.23
N ILE A 67 21.67 -33.98 -19.52
CA ILE A 67 22.14 -32.75 -20.18
C ILE A 67 21.06 -31.68 -20.12
N VAL A 68 19.79 -32.02 -20.37
CA VAL A 68 18.68 -31.09 -20.30
C VAL A 68 18.43 -30.59 -18.88
N ILE A 69 18.55 -31.46 -17.88
CA ILE A 69 18.46 -31.07 -16.48
C ILE A 69 19.58 -30.07 -16.12
N ILE A 70 20.80 -30.35 -16.52
CA ILE A 70 21.95 -29.46 -16.29
C ILE A 70 21.71 -28.11 -16.98
N PHE A 71 21.29 -28.11 -18.24
CA PHE A 71 20.95 -26.88 -18.97
C PHE A 71 19.86 -26.07 -18.27
N SER A 72 18.83 -26.74 -17.79
CA SER A 72 17.71 -26.13 -17.06
C SER A 72 18.13 -25.53 -15.72
N LEU A 73 19.15 -26.07 -15.03
CA LEU A 73 19.70 -25.50 -13.80
C LEU A 73 20.45 -24.18 -14.07
N PHE A 74 21.13 -24.07 -15.22
CA PHE A 74 21.87 -22.86 -15.60
C PHE A 74 21.01 -21.79 -16.24
N LYS A 75 19.86 -22.15 -16.84
CA LYS A 75 18.92 -21.23 -17.47
C LYS A 75 17.49 -21.48 -16.97
N PRO A 76 17.15 -21.07 -15.74
CA PRO A 76 15.81 -21.25 -15.19
C PRO A 76 14.74 -20.48 -15.98
N GLU A 77 15.13 -19.41 -16.71
CA GLU A 77 14.24 -18.62 -17.59
C GLU A 77 13.55 -19.46 -18.65
N TRP A 78 14.16 -20.54 -19.09
CA TRP A 78 13.55 -21.48 -20.06
C TRP A 78 12.30 -22.19 -19.51
N GLN A 79 12.16 -22.26 -18.20
CA GLN A 79 11.01 -22.86 -17.50
C GLN A 79 9.97 -21.81 -17.10
N GLN A 80 10.38 -20.54 -17.00
CA GLN A 80 9.51 -19.42 -16.68
C GLN A 80 8.86 -18.91 -17.98
N GLN A 81 7.58 -19.09 -18.09
CA GLN A 81 6.83 -18.53 -19.22
C GLN A 81 6.20 -17.21 -18.78
N GLU A 82 6.91 -16.10 -19.03
CA GLU A 82 6.29 -14.79 -18.99
C GLU A 82 5.29 -14.66 -20.15
N SER A 83 4.00 -14.67 -19.82
CA SER A 83 2.86 -14.15 -20.62
C SER A 83 2.78 -14.55 -22.11
N SER A 84 3.36 -15.66 -22.57
CA SER A 84 3.10 -16.11 -23.96
C SER A 84 1.83 -16.94 -24.03
N ASP A 85 1.05 -16.75 -25.10
CA ASP A 85 -0.17 -17.53 -25.38
C ASP A 85 0.14 -18.97 -25.87
N LEU A 86 1.36 -19.43 -25.70
CA LEU A 86 1.82 -20.75 -26.14
C LEU A 86 2.03 -21.69 -24.93
N PRO A 87 1.83 -23.01 -25.12
CA PRO A 87 2.17 -23.99 -24.09
C PRO A 87 3.64 -23.96 -23.73
N ASN A 88 3.97 -24.27 -22.47
CA ASN A 88 5.35 -24.28 -22.00
C ASN A 88 6.15 -25.37 -22.72
N ALA A 89 7.16 -24.96 -23.48
CA ALA A 89 7.99 -25.86 -24.27
C ALA A 89 8.77 -26.88 -23.40
N SER A 90 9.21 -26.48 -22.22
CA SER A 90 9.88 -27.36 -21.25
C SER A 90 8.96 -28.49 -20.78
N ALA A 91 7.68 -28.18 -20.56
CA ALA A 91 6.67 -29.14 -20.12
C ALA A 91 6.35 -30.17 -21.22
N VAL A 92 6.19 -29.70 -22.45
CA VAL A 92 5.98 -30.58 -23.61
C VAL A 92 7.19 -31.49 -23.81
N PHE A 93 8.40 -30.95 -23.66
CA PHE A 93 9.63 -31.73 -23.77
C PHE A 93 9.69 -32.84 -22.70
N ASP A 94 9.35 -32.53 -21.42
CA ASP A 94 9.35 -33.52 -20.35
C ASP A 94 8.38 -34.68 -20.63
N ILE A 95 7.16 -34.38 -21.04
CA ILE A 95 6.17 -35.40 -21.42
C ILE A 95 6.74 -36.28 -22.55
N THR A 96 7.39 -35.67 -23.54
CA THR A 96 7.98 -36.40 -24.68
C THR A 96 9.10 -37.32 -24.21
N MET A 97 10.00 -36.82 -23.36
CA MET A 97 11.14 -37.60 -22.84
C MET A 97 10.69 -38.80 -21.99
N ILE A 98 9.68 -38.63 -21.17
CA ILE A 98 9.12 -39.73 -20.37
C ILE A 98 8.43 -40.75 -21.27
N MET A 99 7.67 -40.31 -22.26
CA MET A 99 7.03 -41.23 -23.20
C MET A 99 8.05 -41.98 -24.09
N LEU A 100 9.16 -41.31 -24.44
CA LEU A 100 10.28 -41.95 -25.11
C LEU A 100 10.92 -43.03 -24.20
N PHE A 101 11.09 -42.76 -22.92
CA PHE A 101 11.53 -43.78 -21.97
C PHE A 101 10.57 -44.96 -21.91
N VAL A 102 9.25 -44.71 -21.81
CA VAL A 102 8.22 -45.77 -21.79
C VAL A 102 8.33 -46.64 -23.07
N TYR A 103 8.53 -46.01 -24.22
CA TYR A 103 8.77 -46.73 -25.48
C TYR A 103 10.02 -47.60 -25.40
N LEU A 104 11.15 -47.09 -24.98
CA LEU A 104 12.42 -47.83 -24.84
C LEU A 104 12.34 -48.96 -23.81
N ALA A 105 11.55 -48.78 -22.76
CA ALA A 105 11.36 -49.77 -21.69
C ALA A 105 10.40 -50.92 -22.06
N GLY A 106 9.89 -50.96 -23.29
CA GLY A 106 9.02 -52.06 -23.76
C GLY A 106 7.53 -51.69 -23.87
N GLY A 107 7.21 -50.40 -23.85
CA GLY A 107 5.85 -49.88 -24.07
C GLY A 107 4.96 -49.82 -22.82
N ILE A 108 3.68 -49.63 -23.06
CA ILE A 108 2.67 -49.41 -22.02
C ILE A 108 2.49 -50.63 -21.10
N SER A 109 2.74 -51.85 -21.65
CA SER A 109 2.63 -53.12 -20.90
C SER A 109 3.51 -53.22 -19.65
N THR A 110 4.60 -52.46 -19.61
CA THR A 110 5.58 -52.47 -18.49
C THR A 110 5.08 -51.74 -17.26
N GLY A 111 4.01 -50.96 -17.34
CA GLY A 111 3.49 -50.16 -16.24
C GLY A 111 4.21 -48.80 -16.02
N PHE A 112 5.35 -48.57 -16.70
CA PHE A 112 6.08 -47.30 -16.57
C PHE A 112 5.33 -46.09 -17.11
N GLY A 113 4.26 -46.31 -17.91
CA GLY A 113 3.41 -45.22 -18.42
C GLY A 113 2.87 -44.28 -17.34
N ILE A 114 2.67 -44.78 -16.09
CA ILE A 114 2.17 -43.97 -14.97
C ILE A 114 3.11 -42.80 -14.63
N LEU A 115 4.39 -42.89 -14.99
CA LEU A 115 5.37 -41.84 -14.75
C LEU A 115 5.10 -40.55 -15.53
N VAL A 116 4.22 -40.60 -16.55
CA VAL A 116 3.84 -39.39 -17.30
C VAL A 116 2.89 -38.48 -16.51
N LEU A 117 2.07 -39.03 -15.61
CA LEU A 117 1.04 -38.27 -14.87
C LEU A 117 1.60 -37.08 -14.03
N PRO A 118 2.69 -37.24 -13.28
CA PRO A 118 3.32 -36.10 -12.60
C PRO A 118 3.78 -34.99 -13.55
N PHE A 119 4.22 -35.35 -14.76
CA PHE A 119 4.66 -34.37 -15.77
C PHE A 119 3.46 -33.66 -16.43
N VAL A 120 2.36 -34.35 -16.65
CA VAL A 120 1.08 -33.72 -17.06
C VAL A 120 0.60 -32.74 -15.96
N ALA A 121 0.65 -33.16 -14.70
CA ALA A 121 0.29 -32.31 -13.57
C ALA A 121 1.16 -31.05 -13.47
N THR A 122 2.49 -31.20 -13.55
CA THR A 122 3.43 -30.07 -13.50
C THR A 122 3.29 -29.15 -14.72
N SER A 123 3.00 -29.70 -15.90
CA SER A 123 2.73 -28.93 -17.13
C SER A 123 1.50 -28.03 -16.98
N CYS A 124 0.43 -28.56 -16.39
CA CYS A 124 -0.78 -27.80 -16.10
C CYS A 124 -0.53 -26.73 -15.03
N LEU A 125 0.28 -27.03 -14.00
CA LEU A 125 0.62 -26.09 -12.94
C LEU A 125 1.47 -24.93 -13.49
N LEU A 126 2.51 -25.23 -14.28
CA LEU A 126 3.38 -24.22 -14.91
C LEU A 126 2.62 -23.28 -15.85
N SER A 127 1.59 -23.77 -16.50
CA SER A 127 0.73 -22.99 -17.40
C SER A 127 -0.42 -22.30 -16.67
N TYR A 128 -0.41 -22.26 -15.34
CA TYR A 128 -1.49 -21.69 -14.51
C TYR A 128 -2.88 -22.23 -14.88
N GLY A 129 -2.96 -23.50 -15.26
CA GLY A 129 -4.20 -24.16 -15.62
C GLY A 129 -4.76 -23.78 -17.01
N ARG A 130 -4.01 -23.10 -17.88
CA ARG A 130 -4.54 -22.60 -19.16
C ARG A 130 -4.77 -23.68 -20.24
N TYR A 131 -3.97 -24.77 -20.28
CA TYR A 131 -3.95 -25.71 -21.39
C TYR A 131 -4.14 -27.18 -20.96
N PRO A 132 -5.11 -27.54 -20.09
CA PRO A 132 -5.23 -28.90 -19.59
C PRO A 132 -5.54 -29.92 -20.70
N LEU A 133 -6.47 -29.56 -21.58
CA LEU A 133 -6.87 -30.45 -22.68
C LEU A 133 -5.73 -30.65 -23.68
N LEU A 134 -4.89 -29.67 -23.92
CA LEU A 134 -3.76 -29.77 -24.83
C LEU A 134 -2.71 -30.74 -24.30
N TYR A 135 -2.31 -30.62 -23.02
CA TYR A 135 -1.34 -31.54 -22.44
C TYR A 135 -1.88 -32.98 -22.36
N ALA A 136 -3.14 -33.13 -21.95
CA ALA A 136 -3.77 -34.45 -21.89
C ALA A 136 -3.90 -35.07 -23.31
N SER A 137 -4.32 -34.30 -24.32
CA SER A 137 -4.42 -34.78 -25.69
C SER A 137 -3.06 -35.11 -26.31
N TYR A 138 -2.05 -34.27 -26.02
CA TYR A 138 -0.67 -34.54 -26.44
C TYR A 138 -0.14 -35.84 -25.83
N THR A 139 -0.33 -36.03 -24.54
CA THR A 139 0.05 -37.28 -23.84
C THR A 139 -0.68 -38.47 -24.44
N SER A 140 -1.98 -38.34 -24.69
CA SER A 140 -2.80 -39.39 -25.29
C SER A 140 -2.31 -39.79 -26.70
N ALA A 141 -1.93 -38.80 -27.53
CA ALA A 141 -1.35 -39.04 -28.85
C ALA A 141 -0.04 -39.81 -28.74
N LEU A 142 0.84 -39.46 -27.80
CA LEU A 142 2.11 -40.17 -27.58
C LEU A 142 1.88 -41.58 -27.06
N ILE A 143 0.86 -41.84 -26.21
CA ILE A 143 0.46 -43.19 -25.78
C ILE A 143 0.05 -44.04 -27.00
N LEU A 144 -0.80 -43.50 -27.89
CA LEU A 144 -1.25 -44.20 -29.08
C LEU A 144 -0.09 -44.47 -30.07
N VAL A 145 0.84 -43.50 -30.24
CA VAL A 145 2.04 -43.68 -31.06
C VAL A 145 2.92 -44.79 -30.46
N THR A 146 3.12 -44.81 -29.15
CA THR A 146 3.91 -45.85 -28.47
C THR A 146 3.30 -47.21 -28.67
N MET A 147 1.98 -47.35 -28.54
CA MET A 147 1.26 -48.60 -28.81
C MET A 147 1.38 -49.05 -30.26
N PHE A 148 1.24 -48.12 -31.21
CA PHE A 148 1.40 -48.41 -32.64
C PHE A 148 2.80 -48.90 -32.97
N MET A 149 3.83 -48.22 -32.49
CA MET A 149 5.24 -48.57 -32.73
C MET A 149 5.63 -49.92 -32.12
N HIS A 150 5.03 -50.34 -31.01
CA HIS A 150 5.23 -51.65 -30.42
C HIS A 150 4.36 -52.76 -31.09
N GLY A 151 3.60 -52.44 -32.13
CA GLY A 151 2.69 -53.40 -32.79
C GLY A 151 1.52 -53.83 -31.90
N GLN A 152 1.28 -53.14 -30.78
CA GLN A 152 0.21 -53.42 -29.82
C GLN A 152 -1.15 -52.91 -30.31
N LEU A 153 -1.12 -51.97 -31.27
CA LEU A 153 -2.31 -51.45 -31.94
C LEU A 153 -2.40 -52.08 -33.33
N THR A 154 -2.89 -53.31 -33.41
CA THR A 154 -3.12 -53.98 -34.69
C THR A 154 -4.59 -53.90 -35.07
N LEU A 155 -4.88 -53.56 -36.35
CA LEU A 155 -6.24 -53.57 -36.94
C LEU A 155 -6.84 -54.96 -37.11
N LYS A 156 -6.03 -56.02 -36.91
CA LYS A 156 -6.44 -57.41 -36.92
C LYS A 156 -6.53 -57.94 -35.48
N TYR A 157 -7.69 -58.45 -35.13
CA TYR A 157 -8.08 -59.08 -33.86
C TYR A 157 -6.95 -59.32 -32.84
N PRO A 158 -6.98 -58.67 -31.73
CA PRO A 158 -5.96 -58.82 -30.70
C PRO A 158 -6.13 -60.16 -29.98
N THR A 159 -5.33 -61.12 -30.32
CA THR A 159 -5.21 -62.34 -29.52
C THR A 159 -4.30 -62.06 -28.33
N GLY A 160 -4.89 -61.87 -27.17
CA GLY A 160 -4.16 -61.92 -25.89
C GLY A 160 -3.74 -60.58 -25.25
N GLU A 161 -4.05 -59.41 -25.82
CA GLU A 161 -3.51 -58.12 -25.34
C GLU A 161 -4.56 -57.18 -24.68
N GLY A 162 -5.68 -57.71 -24.20
CA GLY A 162 -6.74 -56.90 -23.55
C GLY A 162 -6.24 -56.06 -22.35
N HIS A 163 -5.22 -56.53 -21.64
CA HIS A 163 -4.62 -55.81 -20.53
C HIS A 163 -3.84 -54.55 -20.97
N VAL A 164 -3.20 -54.57 -22.16
CA VAL A 164 -2.45 -53.40 -22.68
C VAL A 164 -3.40 -52.33 -23.14
N ILE A 165 -4.47 -52.66 -23.81
CA ILE A 165 -5.52 -51.74 -24.23
C ILE A 165 -6.20 -51.14 -22.97
N GLY A 166 -6.51 -51.99 -21.98
CA GLY A 166 -7.04 -51.52 -20.69
C GLY A 166 -6.13 -50.54 -19.98
N SER A 167 -4.82 -50.87 -19.90
CA SER A 167 -3.83 -49.98 -19.25
C SER A 167 -3.68 -48.63 -19.98
N ALA A 168 -3.65 -48.66 -21.34
CA ALA A 168 -3.57 -47.45 -22.14
C ALA A 168 -4.82 -46.58 -21.99
N THR A 169 -6.01 -47.19 -22.04
CA THR A 169 -7.28 -46.47 -21.84
C THR A 169 -7.35 -45.83 -20.43
N MET A 170 -6.93 -46.57 -19.41
CA MET A 170 -6.85 -46.08 -18.04
C MET A 170 -5.87 -44.90 -17.90
N LEU A 171 -4.69 -44.99 -18.54
CA LEU A 171 -3.68 -43.97 -18.52
C LEU A 171 -4.13 -42.69 -19.27
N ILE A 172 -4.79 -42.85 -20.42
CA ILE A 172 -5.42 -41.74 -21.15
C ILE A 172 -6.47 -41.08 -20.25
N GLY A 173 -7.40 -41.83 -19.69
CA GLY A 173 -8.42 -41.28 -18.79
C GLY A 173 -7.82 -40.58 -17.59
N ALA A 174 -6.82 -41.18 -16.93
CA ALA A 174 -6.12 -40.60 -15.81
C ALA A 174 -5.40 -39.27 -16.17
N SER A 175 -4.82 -39.18 -17.38
CA SER A 175 -4.16 -37.96 -17.82
C SER A 175 -5.14 -36.78 -17.97
N TYR A 176 -6.35 -37.01 -18.48
CA TYR A 176 -7.40 -36.00 -18.55
C TYR A 176 -7.91 -35.61 -17.16
N VAL A 177 -8.14 -36.57 -16.27
CA VAL A 177 -8.60 -36.29 -14.89
C VAL A 177 -7.55 -35.47 -14.16
N VAL A 178 -6.28 -35.88 -14.21
CA VAL A 178 -5.17 -35.13 -13.56
C VAL A 178 -5.04 -33.74 -14.14
N ALA A 179 -5.06 -33.60 -15.47
CA ALA A 179 -4.96 -32.31 -16.12
C ALA A 179 -6.10 -31.36 -15.71
N MET A 180 -7.33 -31.82 -15.67
CA MET A 180 -8.49 -31.03 -15.25
C MET A 180 -8.42 -30.63 -13.78
N LEU A 181 -8.13 -31.59 -12.91
CA LEU A 181 -8.08 -31.36 -11.46
C LEU A 181 -6.97 -30.38 -11.07
N VAL A 182 -5.78 -30.58 -11.63
CA VAL A 182 -4.64 -29.69 -11.38
C VAL A 182 -4.87 -28.30 -11.96
N SER A 183 -5.47 -28.21 -13.16
CA SER A 183 -5.79 -26.92 -13.77
C SER A 183 -6.80 -26.13 -12.96
N TYR A 184 -7.85 -26.79 -12.49
CA TYR A 184 -8.83 -26.16 -11.60
C TYR A 184 -8.16 -25.65 -10.30
N SER A 185 -7.31 -26.50 -9.70
CA SER A 185 -6.58 -26.11 -8.49
C SER A 185 -5.61 -24.96 -8.72
N ALA A 186 -4.91 -24.96 -9.85
CA ALA A 186 -3.96 -23.91 -10.22
C ALA A 186 -4.66 -22.56 -10.47
N SER A 187 -5.79 -22.56 -11.18
CA SER A 187 -6.57 -21.35 -11.43
C SER A 187 -7.16 -20.79 -10.12
N TYR A 188 -7.74 -21.67 -9.29
CA TYR A 188 -8.27 -21.28 -7.99
C TYR A 188 -7.19 -20.65 -7.09
N LEU A 189 -6.00 -21.27 -7.04
CA LEU A 189 -4.89 -20.75 -6.24
C LEU A 189 -4.43 -19.39 -6.76
N LYS A 190 -4.36 -19.22 -8.08
CA LYS A 190 -4.02 -17.93 -8.69
C LYS A 190 -5.02 -16.84 -8.32
N ASP A 191 -6.32 -17.10 -8.44
CA ASP A 191 -7.37 -16.12 -8.12
C ASP A 191 -7.38 -15.78 -6.63
N ALA A 192 -7.15 -16.78 -5.76
CA ALA A 192 -7.04 -16.57 -4.32
C ALA A 192 -5.84 -15.69 -3.95
N THR A 193 -4.68 -15.92 -4.58
CA THR A 193 -3.47 -15.13 -4.33
C THR A 193 -3.62 -13.69 -4.83
N GLU A 194 -4.18 -13.50 -6.02
CA GLU A 194 -4.44 -12.18 -6.58
C GLU A 194 -5.43 -11.37 -5.73
N SER A 195 -6.47 -12.03 -5.22
CA SER A 195 -7.43 -11.41 -4.29
C SER A 195 -6.77 -11.02 -2.98
N ALA A 196 -5.96 -11.90 -2.39
CA ALA A 196 -5.22 -11.61 -1.17
C ALA A 196 -4.27 -10.40 -1.35
N GLU A 197 -3.59 -10.33 -2.49
CA GLU A 197 -2.71 -9.19 -2.79
C GLU A 197 -3.48 -7.88 -2.98
N LYS A 198 -4.63 -7.90 -3.66
CA LYS A 198 -5.52 -6.73 -3.79
C LYS A 198 -5.99 -6.24 -2.41
N HIS A 199 -6.42 -7.15 -1.53
CA HIS A 199 -6.82 -6.80 -0.16
C HIS A 199 -5.66 -6.22 0.64
N ARG A 200 -4.46 -6.81 0.54
CA ARG A 200 -3.26 -6.31 1.20
C ARG A 200 -2.90 -4.89 0.73
N ARG A 201 -2.88 -4.66 -0.59
CA ARG A 201 -2.59 -3.33 -1.15
C ARG A 201 -3.64 -2.28 -0.72
N ALA A 202 -4.92 -2.66 -0.65
CA ALA A 202 -5.97 -1.80 -0.15
C ALA A 202 -5.76 -1.45 1.33
N PHE A 203 -5.44 -2.45 2.16
CA PHE A 203 -5.13 -2.27 3.58
C PHE A 203 -3.91 -1.36 3.80
N ASP A 204 -2.81 -1.60 3.08
CA ASP A 204 -1.58 -0.79 3.17
C ASP A 204 -1.85 0.67 2.75
N ARG A 205 -2.70 0.88 1.73
CA ARG A 205 -3.12 2.23 1.30
C ARG A 205 -3.91 2.95 2.39
N VAL A 206 -4.91 2.29 2.98
CA VAL A 206 -5.71 2.87 4.08
C VAL A 206 -4.83 3.18 5.28
N ARG A 207 -3.93 2.27 5.64
CA ARG A 207 -2.97 2.47 6.74
C ARG A 207 -2.05 3.66 6.48
N GLY A 208 -1.51 3.77 5.26
CA GLY A 208 -0.66 4.90 4.86
C GLY A 208 -1.40 6.24 4.90
N LEU A 209 -2.64 6.27 4.40
CA LEU A 209 -3.48 7.47 4.47
C LEU A 209 -3.78 7.88 5.91
N ASN A 210 -4.14 6.94 6.77
CA ASN A 210 -4.39 7.21 8.19
C ASN A 210 -3.16 7.80 8.87
N GLN A 211 -1.96 7.28 8.58
CA GLN A 211 -0.72 7.85 9.12
C GLN A 211 -0.46 9.27 8.63
N ILE A 212 -0.67 9.53 7.33
CA ILE A 212 -0.50 10.89 6.75
C ILE A 212 -1.49 11.86 7.37
N VAL A 213 -2.75 11.48 7.51
CA VAL A 213 -3.80 12.32 8.12
C VAL A 213 -3.42 12.65 9.56
N LEU A 214 -3.06 11.65 10.36
CA LEU A 214 -2.65 11.86 11.76
C LEU A 214 -1.41 12.76 11.89
N GLN A 215 -0.45 12.65 10.96
CA GLN A 215 0.76 13.49 10.98
C GLN A 215 0.50 14.93 10.56
N ARG A 216 -0.57 15.19 9.77
CA ARG A 216 -0.94 16.55 9.33
C ARG A 216 -1.88 17.26 10.30
N VAL A 217 -2.47 16.55 11.25
CA VAL A 217 -3.24 17.18 12.33
C VAL A 217 -2.32 18.09 13.14
N GLN A 218 -2.68 19.38 13.24
CA GLN A 218 -1.91 20.38 14.00
C GLN A 218 -2.01 20.17 15.49
N GLU A 219 -3.06 19.53 15.97
CA GLU A 219 -3.22 19.14 17.37
C GLU A 219 -2.36 17.92 17.69
N ALA A 220 -1.82 17.86 18.89
CA ALA A 220 -1.20 16.66 19.40
C ALA A 220 -2.29 15.62 19.70
N VAL A 221 -2.19 14.45 19.07
CA VAL A 221 -3.13 13.34 19.26
C VAL A 221 -2.40 12.22 19.98
N VAL A 222 -2.98 11.75 21.09
CA VAL A 222 -2.51 10.60 21.85
C VAL A 222 -3.68 9.67 22.14
N VAL A 223 -3.51 8.38 21.95
CA VAL A 223 -4.51 7.35 22.30
C VAL A 223 -3.92 6.48 23.40
N ILE A 224 -4.66 6.34 24.49
CA ILE A 224 -4.24 5.57 25.67
C ILE A 224 -5.35 4.60 26.08
N ASP A 225 -4.97 3.53 26.81
CA ASP A 225 -5.89 2.62 27.46
C ASP A 225 -6.17 2.99 28.94
N VAL A 226 -6.93 2.14 29.61
CA VAL A 226 -7.32 2.30 31.04
C VAL A 226 -6.12 2.18 31.99
N GLU A 227 -5.05 1.49 31.56
CA GLU A 227 -3.76 1.37 32.26
C GLU A 227 -2.77 2.46 31.90
N GLN A 228 -3.20 3.51 31.16
CA GLN A 228 -2.37 4.62 30.72
C GLN A 228 -1.30 4.23 29.70
N ARG A 229 -1.41 3.04 29.06
CA ARG A 229 -0.47 2.64 28.01
C ARG A 229 -0.79 3.38 26.73
N VAL A 230 0.24 3.90 26.09
CA VAL A 230 0.13 4.64 24.84
C VAL A 230 -0.01 3.67 23.67
N TRP A 231 -1.13 3.72 22.98
CA TRP A 231 -1.40 2.91 21.78
C TRP A 231 -0.98 3.60 20.49
N LEU A 232 -1.16 4.92 20.45
CA LEU A 232 -0.88 5.71 19.25
C LEU A 232 -0.59 7.15 19.65
N PHE A 233 0.31 7.80 18.91
CA PHE A 233 0.50 9.25 18.97
C PHE A 233 1.01 9.79 17.63
N ASN A 234 0.74 11.08 17.35
CA ASN A 234 1.21 11.77 16.16
C ASN A 234 2.54 12.51 16.40
N LYS A 235 3.06 13.13 15.33
CA LYS A 235 4.31 13.90 15.40
C LYS A 235 4.21 15.08 16.39
N GLN A 236 3.05 15.76 16.43
CA GLN A 236 2.84 16.91 17.31
C GLN A 236 2.84 16.51 18.80
N ALA A 237 2.31 15.33 19.12
CA ALA A 237 2.36 14.81 20.49
C ALA A 237 3.80 14.60 20.99
N LYS A 238 4.75 14.21 20.12
CA LYS A 238 6.17 14.13 20.48
C LYS A 238 6.80 15.46 20.87
N VAL A 239 6.28 16.56 20.34
CA VAL A 239 6.77 17.90 20.69
C VAL A 239 6.41 18.26 22.12
N TYR A 240 5.17 17.95 22.54
CA TYR A 240 4.70 18.24 23.90
C TYR A 240 5.14 17.18 24.92
N PHE A 241 5.29 15.93 24.47
CA PHE A 241 5.65 14.78 25.29
C PHE A 241 6.86 14.04 24.69
N PRO A 242 8.09 14.54 24.85
CA PRO A 242 9.26 13.94 24.20
C PRO A 242 9.57 12.50 24.61
N GLY A 243 9.06 12.05 25.78
CA GLY A 243 9.28 10.70 26.31
C GLY A 243 8.27 9.64 25.86
N LEU A 244 7.25 10.00 25.04
CA LEU A 244 6.21 9.06 24.64
C LEU A 244 6.77 7.85 23.86
N MET A 245 6.42 6.66 24.30
CA MET A 245 6.69 5.37 23.64
C MET A 245 5.42 4.54 23.57
N ILE A 246 5.23 3.85 22.44
CA ILE A 246 4.11 2.92 22.27
C ILE A 246 4.25 1.74 23.26
N GLU A 247 3.12 1.27 23.79
CA GLU A 247 3.00 0.20 24.78
C GLU A 247 3.59 0.54 26.16
N ARG A 248 4.01 1.79 26.39
CA ARG A 248 4.50 2.24 27.69
C ARG A 248 3.42 3.01 28.44
N SER A 249 3.32 2.76 29.74
CA SER A 249 2.44 3.53 30.63
C SER A 249 3.11 4.85 31.02
N GLU A 250 2.36 5.95 30.90
CA GLU A 250 2.84 7.30 31.20
C GLU A 250 2.00 7.94 32.31
N THR A 251 2.64 8.24 33.43
CA THR A 251 1.98 8.81 34.61
C THR A 251 1.38 10.18 34.39
N VAL A 252 1.80 10.88 33.35
CA VAL A 252 1.26 12.20 32.96
C VAL A 252 -0.25 12.14 32.67
N PHE A 253 -0.77 10.99 32.26
CA PHE A 253 -2.19 10.80 31.93
C PHE A 253 -3.05 10.31 33.10
N THR A 254 -2.48 10.17 34.31
CA THR A 254 -3.19 9.61 35.49
C THR A 254 -4.45 10.39 35.84
N GLU A 255 -4.39 11.71 35.83
CA GLU A 255 -5.53 12.58 36.14
C GLU A 255 -6.64 12.43 35.09
N LEU A 256 -6.27 12.38 33.79
CA LEU A 256 -7.21 12.21 32.69
C LEU A 256 -7.92 10.85 32.73
N VAL A 257 -7.17 9.78 33.00
CA VAL A 257 -7.73 8.43 33.12
C VAL A 257 -8.64 8.31 34.36
N THR A 258 -8.24 8.93 35.47
CA THR A 258 -9.07 8.97 36.68
C THR A 258 -10.41 9.65 36.41
N ARG A 259 -10.39 10.81 35.73
CA ARG A 259 -11.60 11.53 35.37
C ARG A 259 -12.46 10.73 34.36
N TRP A 260 -11.83 10.07 33.41
CA TRP A 260 -12.51 9.19 32.43
C TRP A 260 -13.23 8.03 33.12
N LYS A 261 -12.64 7.37 34.11
CA LYS A 261 -13.24 6.26 34.85
C LYS A 261 -14.55 6.65 35.57
N TYR A 262 -14.73 7.92 35.92
CA TYR A 262 -16.00 8.40 36.51
C TYR A 262 -17.13 8.51 35.48
N ASN A 263 -16.82 8.80 34.21
CA ASN A 263 -17.78 8.95 33.11
C ASN A 263 -17.19 8.38 31.81
N PRO A 264 -17.17 7.04 31.66
CA PRO A 264 -16.43 6.39 30.58
C PRO A 264 -16.97 6.65 29.16
N ASP A 265 -18.25 7.03 29.04
CA ASP A 265 -18.90 7.20 27.72
C ASP A 265 -18.98 8.64 27.26
N LYS A 266 -18.59 9.61 28.09
CA LYS A 266 -18.73 11.04 27.74
C LYS A 266 -17.40 11.69 27.44
N PRO A 267 -17.31 12.46 26.34
CA PRO A 267 -16.16 13.30 26.09
C PRO A 267 -16.10 14.41 27.15
N PHE A 268 -14.89 14.83 27.51
CA PHE A 268 -14.66 15.92 28.44
C PHE A 268 -13.47 16.78 28.02
N GLU A 269 -13.45 18.01 28.52
CA GLU A 269 -12.35 18.94 28.33
C GLU A 269 -11.78 19.34 29.68
N THR A 270 -10.48 19.54 29.74
CA THR A 270 -9.78 19.95 30.96
C THR A 270 -8.45 20.59 30.60
N ASP A 271 -8.01 21.45 31.48
CA ASP A 271 -6.66 22.04 31.39
C ASP A 271 -5.72 21.25 32.29
N ILE A 272 -4.57 20.89 31.79
CA ILE A 272 -3.51 20.22 32.53
C ILE A 272 -2.25 21.08 32.53
N HIS A 273 -1.49 21.01 33.62
CA HIS A 273 -0.20 21.65 33.71
C HIS A 273 0.90 20.64 33.49
N LEU A 274 1.64 20.83 32.36
CA LEU A 274 2.73 19.96 32.00
C LEU A 274 4.05 20.73 32.06
N TYR A 275 4.91 20.40 33.01
CA TYR A 275 6.16 21.14 33.28
C TYR A 275 5.90 22.63 33.45
N GLN A 276 6.25 23.46 32.47
CA GLN A 276 6.06 24.93 32.49
C GLN A 276 4.94 25.41 31.55
N HIS A 277 4.19 24.51 30.95
CA HIS A 277 3.17 24.83 29.96
C HIS A 277 1.79 24.37 30.42
N SER A 278 0.81 25.23 30.29
CA SER A 278 -0.60 24.88 30.45
C SER A 278 -1.14 24.38 29.10
N MET A 279 -1.73 23.20 29.12
CA MET A 279 -2.27 22.52 27.95
C MET A 279 -3.76 22.35 28.10
N HIS A 280 -4.50 22.64 27.03
CA HIS A 280 -5.91 22.30 26.89
C HIS A 280 -6.03 20.90 26.29
N VAL A 281 -6.78 20.02 26.95
CA VAL A 281 -6.96 18.62 26.56
C VAL A 281 -8.45 18.36 26.36
N ARG A 282 -8.80 17.94 25.17
CA ARG A 282 -10.10 17.36 24.85
C ARG A 282 -9.96 15.85 24.76
N ALA A 283 -10.67 15.14 25.62
CA ALA A 283 -10.63 13.70 25.75
C ALA A 283 -11.92 13.09 25.19
N VAL A 284 -11.77 12.17 24.26
CA VAL A 284 -12.89 11.48 23.58
C VAL A 284 -12.75 9.97 23.78
N PRO A 285 -13.69 9.35 24.51
CA PRO A 285 -13.71 7.89 24.66
C PRO A 285 -13.95 7.21 23.32
N LEU A 286 -13.24 6.10 23.10
CA LEU A 286 -13.40 5.22 21.93
C LEU A 286 -13.62 3.81 22.44
N ILE A 287 -14.62 3.14 21.86
CA ILE A 287 -14.88 1.70 22.10
C ILE A 287 -14.45 0.98 20.83
N GLN A 288 -13.45 0.12 20.94
CA GLN A 288 -12.99 -0.72 19.83
C GLN A 288 -13.00 -2.18 20.29
N GLU A 289 -13.92 -2.96 19.74
CA GLU A 289 -14.15 -4.36 20.10
C GLU A 289 -14.43 -4.50 21.61
N GLU A 290 -13.51 -5.06 22.39
CA GLU A 290 -13.63 -5.16 23.85
C GLU A 290 -12.70 -4.20 24.60
N THR A 291 -11.97 -3.34 23.88
CA THR A 291 -10.96 -2.46 24.48
C THR A 291 -11.49 -1.03 24.58
N GLN A 292 -11.52 -0.49 25.80
CA GLN A 292 -11.81 0.92 26.03
C GLN A 292 -10.55 1.74 25.83
N LEU A 293 -10.61 2.71 24.93
CA LEU A 293 -9.51 3.63 24.61
C LEU A 293 -9.95 5.07 24.83
N LEU A 294 -9.02 5.93 25.18
CA LEU A 294 -9.23 7.35 25.31
C LEU A 294 -8.35 8.10 24.30
N MET A 295 -8.99 8.83 23.39
CA MET A 295 -8.29 9.70 22.46
C MET A 295 -8.18 11.09 23.05
N LEU A 296 -6.97 11.60 23.15
CA LEU A 296 -6.62 12.92 23.69
C LEU A 296 -6.20 13.83 22.55
N PHE A 297 -6.84 14.97 22.45
CA PHE A 297 -6.42 16.09 21.61
C PHE A 297 -5.82 17.16 22.52
N VAL A 298 -4.55 17.45 22.34
CA VAL A 298 -3.81 18.35 23.23
C VAL A 298 -3.31 19.57 22.46
N ARG A 299 -3.60 20.76 22.95
CA ARG A 299 -3.15 22.05 22.42
C ARG A 299 -2.54 22.93 23.53
N SER A 300 -1.60 23.75 23.16
CA SER A 300 -1.10 24.76 24.10
C SER A 300 -2.20 25.78 24.40
N LEU A 301 -2.40 26.10 25.69
CA LEU A 301 -3.38 27.13 26.11
C LEU A 301 -3.04 28.50 25.51
N ARG A 302 -1.73 28.76 25.29
CA ARG A 302 -1.27 29.97 24.59
C ARG A 302 -1.71 30.04 23.15
N GLU A 303 -1.68 28.90 22.42
CA GLU A 303 -2.14 28.83 21.04
C GLU A 303 -3.65 29.02 20.95
N VAL A 304 -4.42 28.41 21.85
CA VAL A 304 -5.87 28.57 21.94
C VAL A 304 -6.23 30.02 22.25
N ALA A 305 -5.55 30.66 23.21
CA ALA A 305 -5.77 32.05 23.53
C ALA A 305 -5.39 33.00 22.37
N ALA A 306 -4.29 32.73 21.69
CA ALA A 306 -3.86 33.51 20.53
C ALA A 306 -4.85 33.40 19.35
N GLU A 307 -5.38 32.22 19.10
CA GLU A 307 -6.40 31.99 18.07
C GLU A 307 -7.72 32.70 18.41
N ALA A 308 -8.17 32.59 19.65
CA ALA A 308 -9.35 33.29 20.13
C ALA A 308 -9.20 34.83 20.02
N MET A 309 -8.04 35.36 20.39
CA MET A 309 -7.72 36.78 20.24
C MET A 309 -7.68 37.21 18.77
N SER A 310 -7.05 36.42 17.91
CA SER A 310 -7.02 36.69 16.47
C SER A 310 -8.44 36.71 15.85
N THR A 311 -9.27 35.75 16.19
CA THR A 311 -10.66 35.69 15.74
C THR A 311 -11.47 36.90 16.22
N LYS A 312 -11.27 37.29 17.49
CA LYS A 312 -11.93 38.48 18.08
C LYS A 312 -11.48 39.78 17.39
N LEU A 313 -10.19 39.90 17.08
CA LEU A 313 -9.64 41.05 16.37
C LEU A 313 -10.16 41.10 14.93
N MET A 314 -10.23 39.95 14.22
CA MET A 314 -10.81 39.88 12.88
C MET A 314 -12.28 40.31 12.88
N SER A 315 -13.09 39.78 13.80
CA SER A 315 -14.50 40.16 13.94
C SER A 315 -14.68 41.65 14.23
N LEU A 316 -13.90 42.18 15.16
CA LEU A 316 -13.90 43.60 15.50
C LEU A 316 -13.50 44.48 14.31
N GLY A 317 -12.46 44.04 13.57
CA GLY A 317 -12.00 44.75 12.41
C GLY A 317 -13.04 44.81 11.27
N GLN A 318 -13.75 43.72 11.03
CA GLN A 318 -14.80 43.64 10.01
C GLN A 318 -15.99 44.55 10.37
N LEU A 319 -16.40 44.55 11.63
CA LEU A 319 -17.41 45.47 12.14
C LEU A 319 -16.98 46.93 11.99
N THR A 320 -15.74 47.26 12.34
CA THR A 320 -15.21 48.60 12.25
C THR A 320 -15.11 49.11 10.82
N ALA A 321 -14.71 48.25 9.86
CA ALA A 321 -14.64 48.63 8.46
C ALA A 321 -16.04 49.04 7.92
N ASN A 322 -17.07 48.27 8.25
CA ASN A 322 -18.46 48.57 7.88
C ASN A 322 -18.93 49.87 8.53
N LEU A 323 -18.69 50.04 9.85
CA LEU A 323 -19.01 51.26 10.58
C LEU A 323 -18.28 52.49 10.03
N ALA A 324 -17.00 52.35 9.66
CA ALA A 324 -16.22 53.44 9.06
C ALA A 324 -16.87 53.95 7.76
N HIS A 325 -17.35 53.06 6.91
CA HIS A 325 -18.07 53.45 5.68
C HIS A 325 -19.41 54.13 6.00
N GLU A 326 -20.18 53.62 6.98
CA GLU A 326 -21.46 54.17 7.37
C GLU A 326 -21.31 55.52 8.09
N ILE A 327 -20.20 55.77 8.81
CA ILE A 327 -19.94 57.07 9.47
C ILE A 327 -19.38 58.08 8.45
N ARG A 328 -18.53 57.67 7.50
CA ARG A 328 -17.96 58.55 6.47
C ARG A 328 -19.07 59.21 5.60
N ASN A 329 -20.13 58.47 5.29
CA ASN A 329 -21.25 59.02 4.50
C ASN A 329 -21.90 60.25 5.14
N PRO A 330 -22.42 60.24 6.39
CA PRO A 330 -22.95 61.42 7.04
C PRO A 330 -21.93 62.53 7.27
N MET A 331 -20.65 62.13 7.54
CA MET A 331 -19.56 63.11 7.68
C MET A 331 -19.32 63.89 6.40
N SER A 332 -19.37 63.24 5.24
CA SER A 332 -19.26 63.90 3.93
C SER A 332 -20.42 64.89 3.69
N ALA A 333 -21.62 64.49 4.11
CA ALA A 333 -22.80 65.42 4.01
C ALA A 333 -22.65 66.66 4.94
N ILE A 334 -22.13 66.43 6.18
CA ILE A 334 -21.87 67.54 7.10
C ILE A 334 -20.77 68.46 6.57
N ARG A 335 -19.70 67.91 6.00
CA ARG A 335 -18.64 68.68 5.35
C ARG A 335 -19.21 69.55 4.23
N HIS A 336 -19.96 68.95 3.30
CA HIS A 336 -20.59 69.69 2.21
C HIS A 336 -21.53 70.79 2.68
N ALA A 337 -22.37 70.54 3.68
CA ALA A 337 -23.24 71.55 4.29
C ALA A 337 -22.39 72.67 4.95
N ASN A 338 -21.29 72.34 5.61
CA ASN A 338 -20.40 73.31 6.22
C ASN A 338 -19.72 74.19 5.16
N ASP A 339 -19.28 73.60 4.04
CA ASP A 339 -18.64 74.32 2.92
C ASP A 339 -19.65 75.30 2.25
N LEU A 340 -20.90 74.88 2.01
CA LEU A 340 -22.00 75.75 1.49
C LEU A 340 -22.35 76.90 2.45
N LEU A 341 -22.34 76.69 3.74
CA LEU A 341 -22.58 77.69 4.75
C LEU A 341 -21.42 78.72 4.84
N GLN A 342 -20.23 78.33 4.48
CA GLN A 342 -19.05 79.19 4.47
C GLN A 342 -19.02 80.12 3.23
N GLU A 343 -19.72 79.76 2.15
CA GLU A 343 -19.83 80.58 0.95
C GLU A 343 -20.63 81.88 1.24
N GLY A 344 -19.94 83.02 1.25
CA GLY A 344 -20.57 84.32 1.36
C GLY A 344 -20.63 84.89 2.79
N ILE A 345 -19.98 84.29 3.80
CA ILE A 345 -19.95 84.77 5.15
C ILE A 345 -18.60 85.49 5.41
N GLU A 346 -18.65 86.80 5.73
CA GLU A 346 -17.47 87.60 6.07
C GLU A 346 -17.29 87.82 7.60
N ASP A 347 -18.26 87.32 8.41
CA ASP A 347 -18.18 87.51 9.88
C ASP A 347 -17.08 86.61 10.49
N PRO A 348 -16.07 87.21 11.20
CA PRO A 348 -14.94 86.51 11.74
C PRO A 348 -15.29 85.40 12.74
N MET A 349 -16.44 85.50 13.45
CA MET A 349 -16.89 84.48 14.39
C MET A 349 -17.42 83.25 13.66
N SER A 350 -18.17 83.44 12.60
CA SER A 350 -18.72 82.37 11.74
C SER A 350 -17.58 81.63 11.02
N VAL A 351 -16.58 82.27 10.49
CA VAL A 351 -15.37 81.65 9.89
C VAL A 351 -14.65 80.77 10.91
N LYS A 352 -14.52 81.24 12.17
CA LYS A 352 -13.92 80.44 13.23
C LYS A 352 -14.75 79.19 13.60
N LEU A 353 -16.05 79.28 13.61
CA LEU A 353 -16.97 78.14 13.88
C LEU A 353 -16.88 77.10 12.74
N HIS A 354 -16.87 77.50 11.48
CA HIS A 354 -16.70 76.61 10.32
C HIS A 354 -15.34 75.89 10.39
N GLY A 355 -14.27 76.56 10.75
CA GLY A 355 -12.94 75.95 10.92
C GLY A 355 -12.94 74.91 12.07
N ILE A 356 -13.71 75.11 13.14
CA ILE A 356 -13.83 74.13 14.19
C ILE A 356 -14.60 72.89 13.72
N ILE A 357 -15.65 73.06 12.94
CA ILE A 357 -16.42 71.92 12.35
C ILE A 357 -15.51 71.09 11.42
N ASP A 358 -14.80 71.72 10.48
CA ASP A 358 -13.94 71.06 9.55
C ASP A 358 -12.79 70.30 10.25
N SER A 359 -12.15 70.91 11.26
CA SER A 359 -11.10 70.27 12.04
C SER A 359 -11.62 69.04 12.81
N ASN A 360 -12.88 69.04 13.30
CA ASN A 360 -13.46 67.87 13.96
C ASN A 360 -13.82 66.75 12.93
N ILE A 361 -14.31 67.10 11.76
CA ILE A 361 -14.56 66.18 10.67
C ILE A 361 -13.26 65.47 10.29
N GLN A 362 -12.18 66.21 10.03
CA GLN A 362 -10.85 65.65 9.73
C GLN A 362 -10.35 64.74 10.85
N ARG A 363 -10.56 65.10 12.11
CA ARG A 363 -10.17 64.28 13.28
C ARG A 363 -10.96 62.97 13.32
N ILE A 364 -12.27 62.95 12.99
CA ILE A 364 -13.07 61.74 12.96
C ILE A 364 -12.63 60.85 11.77
N ASP A 365 -12.41 61.42 10.59
CA ASP A 365 -11.91 60.68 9.44
C ASP A 365 -10.57 60.01 9.75
N LYS A 366 -9.65 60.70 10.41
CA LYS A 366 -8.39 60.12 10.82
C LYS A 366 -8.55 58.98 11.84
N MET A 367 -9.43 59.13 12.82
CA MET A 367 -9.74 58.04 13.75
C MET A 367 -10.29 56.80 13.07
N LEU A 368 -11.20 56.98 12.09
CA LEU A 368 -11.76 55.88 11.29
C LEU A 368 -10.70 55.23 10.44
N GLU A 369 -9.73 55.96 9.92
CA GLU A 369 -8.63 55.43 9.12
C GLU A 369 -7.67 54.61 9.99
N ASP A 370 -7.31 55.13 11.20
CA ASP A 370 -6.47 54.44 12.16
C ASP A 370 -7.09 53.09 12.60
N VAL A 371 -8.37 53.07 12.87
CA VAL A 371 -9.08 51.82 13.24
C VAL A 371 -9.22 50.87 12.05
N SER A 372 -9.43 51.38 10.84
CA SER A 372 -9.47 50.57 9.60
C SER A 372 -8.11 49.94 9.25
N MET A 373 -7.00 50.59 9.61
CA MET A 373 -5.64 50.05 9.46
C MET A 373 -5.38 48.82 10.33
N LEU A 374 -6.05 48.67 11.48
CA LEU A 374 -5.94 47.49 12.31
C LEU A 374 -6.42 46.21 11.57
N ASN A 375 -7.25 46.39 10.57
CA ASN A 375 -7.83 45.29 9.74
C ASN A 375 -7.00 44.92 8.51
N LYS A 376 -6.03 45.77 8.11
CA LYS A 376 -5.21 45.56 6.88
C LYS A 376 -3.99 44.68 7.09
N LYS A 377 -3.91 43.92 8.20
CA LYS A 377 -2.74 43.08 8.52
C LYS A 377 -2.44 41.95 7.54
N ASP A 378 -3.37 41.58 6.66
CA ASP A 378 -3.21 40.46 5.74
C ASP A 378 -2.68 40.81 4.33
N ASN A 379 -2.47 42.10 4.03
CA ASN A 379 -1.96 42.54 2.73
C ASN A 379 -0.57 43.21 2.82
N VAL A 380 0.31 42.69 3.65
CA VAL A 380 1.70 43.17 3.67
C VAL A 380 2.45 42.51 2.53
N SER A 381 2.59 43.22 1.41
CA SER A 381 3.55 42.82 0.36
C SER A 381 4.97 42.96 0.96
N ARG A 382 5.66 41.86 1.06
CA ARG A 382 7.07 41.86 1.48
C ARG A 382 7.92 42.30 0.31
N GLU A 383 8.39 43.56 0.32
CA GLU A 383 9.34 44.08 -0.62
C GLU A 383 10.74 44.17 -0.01
N ASN A 384 11.76 43.93 -0.81
CA ASN A 384 13.15 44.16 -0.42
C ASN A 384 13.42 45.65 -0.32
N ILE A 385 13.47 46.19 0.90
CA ILE A 385 13.71 47.60 1.13
C ILE A 385 15.21 47.81 1.39
N ASN A 386 15.81 48.74 0.67
CA ASN A 386 17.16 49.23 1.00
C ASN A 386 17.11 50.12 2.25
N LEU A 387 17.58 49.57 3.34
CA LEU A 387 17.47 50.18 4.66
C LEU A 387 18.11 51.62 4.72
N MET A 388 19.22 51.85 4.00
CA MET A 388 19.89 53.11 3.94
C MET A 388 19.04 54.17 3.22
N LYS A 389 18.42 53.78 2.09
CA LYS A 389 17.55 54.65 1.32
C LYS A 389 16.28 55.00 2.09
N PHE A 390 15.69 54.02 2.76
CA PHE A 390 14.55 54.22 3.67
C PHE A 390 14.89 55.18 4.82
N TRP A 391 16.02 54.98 5.49
CA TRP A 391 16.46 55.82 6.58
C TRP A 391 16.71 57.26 6.16
N LEU A 392 17.30 57.50 5.02
CA LEU A 392 17.54 58.87 4.50
C LEU A 392 16.22 59.59 4.15
N SER A 393 15.25 58.93 3.56
CA SER A 393 13.93 59.49 3.25
C SER A 393 13.16 59.79 4.58
N PHE A 394 13.15 58.85 5.51
CA PHE A 394 12.53 59.02 6.81
C PHE A 394 13.14 60.21 7.60
N LYS A 395 14.46 60.32 7.61
CA LYS A 395 15.15 61.43 8.27
C LYS A 395 14.78 62.79 7.66
N GLN A 396 14.67 62.83 6.36
CA GLN A 396 14.30 64.03 5.57
C GLN A 396 12.88 64.48 5.87
N GLU A 397 11.93 63.54 5.93
CA GLU A 397 10.53 63.78 6.22
C GLU A 397 10.34 64.16 7.70
N TYR A 398 11.04 63.54 8.64
CA TYR A 398 11.01 63.85 10.06
C TYR A 398 11.55 65.29 10.34
N THR A 399 12.62 65.69 9.66
CA THR A 399 13.21 67.04 9.84
C THR A 399 12.35 68.16 9.23
N LEU A 400 11.60 67.85 8.14
CA LEU A 400 10.63 68.78 7.55
C LEU A 400 9.39 68.97 8.44
N ASN A 401 8.92 67.96 9.11
CA ASN A 401 7.72 67.97 9.94
C ASN A 401 7.97 68.43 11.42
N ASN A 402 9.23 68.48 11.82
CA ASN A 402 9.65 68.95 13.14
C ASN A 402 10.84 69.95 13.01
N PRO A 403 10.59 71.15 12.48
CA PRO A 403 11.61 72.20 12.51
C PRO A 403 11.78 72.68 13.95
N ASN A 404 12.98 72.46 14.54
CA ASN A 404 13.37 73.11 15.80
C ASN A 404 13.47 74.59 15.62
#